data_8c40d4a9b645fd6b85c5273ac9627594
#
_entry.id   8c40d4a9b645fd6b85c5273ac9627594
#
_cell.length_a   1.000
_cell.length_b   1.000
_cell.length_c   1.000
_cell.angle_alpha   90.00
_cell.angle_beta   90.00
_cell.angle_gamma   90.00
#
_symmetry.space_group_name_H-M   'P 1'
#
loop_
_entity.id
_entity.type
_entity.pdbx_description
1 polymer ?
#
loop_
_entity_poly.entity_id
_entity_poly.type
_entity_poly.pdbx_seq_one_letter_code
_entity_poly.pdbx_strand_id
1 'polypeptide(L)'
;MKLLFLGFCLCIVFLLENVSAQIHKPSPPGGYSSIDADSEKIKNLALFSLDSITQQTMSKRSLGLIRVISAKTQVVAGINYKINLMVCETDSTKRENIVMDYESCRTCDVIIWEQAWSNNTNVTKVACSKPSEMTSLSKVAVSKRDIHENKKLGTKINLNSDDKNVQDIVAYALLSVNQQEGSGKSHILSKIINVSKQIVSGIIYYIELEICENSASKNDEKKCKICNINVWEQSWLKNHTITKMNCDEHLKSMVEVTNSAKETTKKLNFDDRFQLKTKFEDFMNVHNKLYPSLEEKNKRFRIFAANMKRVKLLQDNEQGTAIYGATQFSDLTKNEFKKKYLGLNPSMKSKKSLPMAEISYDVSIPDEFDWRDHNAVTPVKNQGSCGSCWAFSAIANIEGQYALKSGELLSLSEQELIDCDDLDNGCGGGLMTQAFEAVENLGGLETESDYPYEAHADRKGCQLKKKELKVSISKAVNVSTNEEDIAQFLFKHGPLSVGVNANAMQFYMGGVSHPIHALCSPKSLDHGVTVVGYGVHKYSYLNVSLPFWTIKNSWGDKWGIQGYYLLYRGDGSCGVNQMVSSAIID
;
A
#
# COMPACT_ATOMS: atom_id res chain seq x y z
N MET A 1 4.93 -19.72 -65.35
CA MET A 1 4.62 -18.78 -64.29
C MET A 1 3.38 -19.23 -63.47
N LYS A 2 3.30 -20.53 -63.17
CA LYS A 2 2.21 -21.13 -62.35
C LYS A 2 2.69 -22.19 -61.35
N LEU A 3 4.02 -22.34 -61.15
CA LEU A 3 4.61 -23.30 -60.21
C LEU A 3 5.30 -22.65 -58.99
N LEU A 4 5.34 -21.32 -58.87
CA LEU A 4 5.99 -20.62 -57.75
C LEU A 4 5.00 -20.14 -56.65
N PHE A 5 3.70 -20.34 -56.85
CA PHE A 5 2.68 -19.91 -55.85
C PHE A 5 2.21 -21.01 -54.88
N LEU A 6 2.54 -22.28 -55.12
CA LEU A 6 2.17 -23.38 -54.22
C LEU A 6 3.20 -23.64 -53.10
N GLY A 7 4.43 -23.15 -53.25
CA GLY A 7 5.48 -23.35 -52.23
C GLY A 7 5.40 -22.38 -51.06
N PHE A 8 4.74 -21.24 -51.22
CA PHE A 8 4.65 -20.22 -50.17
C PHE A 8 3.44 -20.41 -49.19
N CYS A 9 2.42 -21.12 -49.64
CA CYS A 9 1.27 -21.43 -48.76
C CYS A 9 1.50 -22.61 -47.79
N LEU A 10 2.40 -23.54 -48.10
CA LEU A 10 2.69 -24.68 -47.21
C LEU A 10 3.66 -24.33 -46.08
N CYS A 11 4.52 -23.30 -46.22
CA CYS A 11 5.40 -22.86 -45.11
C CYS A 11 4.69 -22.01 -44.06
N ILE A 12 3.58 -21.35 -44.40
CA ILE A 12 2.79 -20.55 -43.42
C ILE A 12 1.90 -21.45 -42.55
N VAL A 13 1.47 -22.62 -43.05
CA VAL A 13 0.66 -23.58 -42.29
C VAL A 13 1.51 -24.35 -41.26
N PHE A 14 2.82 -24.57 -41.53
CA PHE A 14 3.72 -25.27 -40.60
C PHE A 14 4.31 -24.37 -39.48
N LEU A 15 4.20 -23.04 -39.59
CA LEU A 15 4.63 -22.09 -38.55
C LEU A 15 3.51 -21.67 -37.60
N LEU A 16 2.26 -22.09 -37.82
CA LEU A 16 1.12 -21.79 -36.97
C LEU A 16 0.75 -22.94 -36.00
N GLU A 17 1.40 -24.10 -36.07
CA GLU A 17 1.09 -25.24 -35.20
C GLU A 17 1.92 -25.32 -33.92
N ASN A 18 2.83 -24.38 -33.63
CA ASN A 18 3.67 -24.38 -32.42
C ASN A 18 3.48 -23.16 -31.50
N VAL A 19 2.40 -22.41 -31.62
CA VAL A 19 1.93 -21.49 -30.58
C VAL A 19 0.61 -22.05 -30.02
N SER A 20 0.72 -23.11 -29.23
CA SER A 20 -0.35 -23.56 -28.37
C SER A 20 -0.48 -22.54 -27.23
N ALA A 21 -1.12 -21.40 -27.52
CA ALA A 21 -1.71 -20.58 -26.49
C ALA A 21 -2.74 -21.48 -25.78
N GLN A 22 -2.50 -21.80 -24.52
CA GLN A 22 -3.51 -22.39 -23.65
C GLN A 22 -4.66 -21.38 -23.52
N ILE A 23 -5.61 -21.46 -24.44
CA ILE A 23 -6.90 -20.82 -24.31
C ILE A 23 -7.56 -21.50 -23.12
N HIS A 24 -7.56 -20.87 -21.96
CA HIS A 24 -8.39 -21.26 -20.82
C HIS A 24 -9.85 -21.25 -21.32
N LYS A 25 -10.41 -22.43 -21.57
CA LYS A 25 -11.86 -22.56 -21.78
C LYS A 25 -12.55 -21.94 -20.55
N PRO A 26 -13.45 -20.99 -20.73
CA PRO A 26 -14.23 -20.48 -19.60
C PRO A 26 -14.98 -21.67 -18.96
N SER A 27 -14.85 -21.81 -17.65
CA SER A 27 -15.57 -22.82 -16.88
C SER A 27 -17.07 -22.58 -17.05
N PRO A 28 -17.89 -23.63 -17.14
CA PRO A 28 -19.33 -23.47 -17.21
C PRO A 28 -19.84 -22.70 -15.98
N PRO A 29 -20.92 -21.91 -16.10
CA PRO A 29 -21.50 -21.18 -14.97
C PRO A 29 -21.76 -22.13 -13.80
N GLY A 30 -21.23 -21.81 -12.59
CA GLY A 30 -21.33 -22.64 -11.39
C GLY A 30 -20.26 -23.74 -11.26
N GLY A 31 -19.26 -23.81 -12.15
CA GLY A 31 -18.11 -24.71 -12.04
C GLY A 31 -17.00 -24.19 -11.14
N TYR A 32 -16.08 -25.10 -10.70
CA TYR A 32 -14.87 -24.72 -9.98
C TYR A 32 -13.79 -24.22 -10.95
N SER A 33 -13.22 -23.04 -10.68
CA SER A 33 -12.06 -22.46 -11.37
C SER A 33 -10.81 -22.56 -10.51
N SER A 34 -9.66 -22.87 -11.09
CA SER A 34 -8.39 -22.88 -10.36
C SER A 34 -7.99 -21.47 -9.94
N ILE A 35 -7.46 -21.34 -8.73
CA ILE A 35 -6.91 -20.11 -8.17
C ILE A 35 -5.50 -20.39 -7.65
N ASP A 36 -4.66 -19.35 -7.56
CA ASP A 36 -3.31 -19.46 -7.03
C ASP A 36 -3.32 -19.98 -5.59
N ALA A 37 -2.72 -21.16 -5.39
CA ALA A 37 -2.59 -21.82 -4.10
C ALA A 37 -1.66 -21.08 -3.14
N ASP A 38 -0.74 -20.28 -3.67
CA ASP A 38 0.25 -19.50 -2.90
C ASP A 38 -0.24 -18.12 -2.50
N SER A 39 -1.42 -17.70 -2.99
CA SER A 39 -1.99 -16.40 -2.63
C SER A 39 -2.25 -16.29 -1.12
N GLU A 40 -2.01 -15.11 -0.55
CA GLU A 40 -2.19 -14.82 0.87
C GLU A 40 -3.61 -15.17 1.36
N LYS A 41 -4.63 -14.88 0.55
CA LYS A 41 -6.02 -15.22 0.87
C LYS A 41 -6.22 -16.73 1.04
N ILE A 42 -5.68 -17.55 0.14
CA ILE A 42 -5.81 -19.01 0.20
C ILE A 42 -5.04 -19.59 1.38
N LYS A 43 -3.84 -19.07 1.69
CA LYS A 43 -3.08 -19.45 2.88
C LYS A 43 -3.84 -19.13 4.16
N ASN A 44 -4.47 -17.96 4.24
CA ASN A 44 -5.29 -17.57 5.41
C ASN A 44 -6.53 -18.47 5.57
N LEU A 45 -7.22 -18.82 4.48
CA LEU A 45 -8.35 -19.76 4.51
C LEU A 45 -7.90 -21.19 4.91
N ALA A 46 -6.73 -21.63 4.46
CA ALA A 46 -6.17 -22.91 4.86
C ALA A 46 -5.85 -22.93 6.36
N LEU A 47 -5.27 -21.87 6.90
CA LEU A 47 -5.02 -21.73 8.34
C LEU A 47 -6.35 -21.70 9.14
N PHE A 48 -7.36 -20.98 8.67
CA PHE A 48 -8.70 -20.94 9.26
C PHE A 48 -9.33 -22.35 9.37
N SER A 49 -9.03 -23.25 8.45
CA SER A 49 -9.60 -24.59 8.46
C SER A 49 -8.95 -25.56 9.45
N LEU A 50 -7.79 -25.23 10.06
CA LEU A 50 -7.03 -26.16 10.90
C LEU A 50 -7.79 -26.65 12.13
N ASP A 51 -8.57 -25.79 12.79
CA ASP A 51 -9.36 -26.18 13.95
C ASP A 51 -10.45 -27.19 13.57
N SER A 52 -11.12 -26.99 12.44
CA SER A 52 -12.12 -27.93 11.91
C SER A 52 -11.47 -29.25 11.51
N ILE A 53 -10.25 -29.22 10.96
CA ILE A 53 -9.48 -30.43 10.64
C ILE A 53 -9.07 -31.15 11.92
N THR A 54 -8.62 -30.44 12.95
CA THR A 54 -8.22 -31.00 14.25
C THR A 54 -9.40 -31.70 14.92
N GLN A 55 -10.57 -31.07 14.93
CA GLN A 55 -11.80 -31.66 15.48
C GLN A 55 -12.22 -32.92 14.73
N GLN A 56 -12.24 -32.88 13.40
CA GLN A 56 -12.68 -34.03 12.59
C GLN A 56 -11.69 -35.19 12.64
N THR A 57 -10.39 -34.92 12.72
CA THR A 57 -9.36 -35.99 12.79
C THR A 57 -9.17 -36.53 14.18
N MET A 58 -9.85 -35.98 15.21
CA MET A 58 -9.69 -36.30 16.63
C MET A 58 -8.22 -36.29 17.08
N SER A 59 -7.42 -35.41 16.45
CA SER A 59 -6.01 -35.29 16.80
C SER A 59 -5.86 -34.77 18.23
N LYS A 60 -5.07 -35.47 19.05
CA LYS A 60 -4.74 -35.05 20.42
C LYS A 60 -3.71 -33.93 20.48
N ARG A 61 -3.08 -33.63 19.34
CA ARG A 61 -2.06 -32.59 19.19
C ARG A 61 -2.55 -31.55 18.19
N SER A 62 -2.07 -30.32 18.33
CA SER A 62 -2.35 -29.26 17.37
C SER A 62 -1.80 -29.65 15.98
N LEU A 63 -2.51 -29.25 14.93
CA LEU A 63 -2.07 -29.46 13.55
C LEU A 63 -1.41 -28.19 13.03
N GLY A 64 -0.30 -28.35 12.28
CA GLY A 64 0.36 -27.29 11.57
C GLY A 64 0.19 -27.46 10.06
N LEU A 65 -0.06 -26.37 9.35
CA LEU A 65 -0.11 -26.34 7.89
C LEU A 65 1.30 -26.47 7.32
N ILE A 66 1.53 -27.45 6.45
CA ILE A 66 2.79 -27.60 5.72
C ILE A 66 2.74 -26.81 4.42
N ARG A 67 1.71 -27.02 3.61
CA ARG A 67 1.50 -26.29 2.35
C ARG A 67 0.08 -26.44 1.85
N VAL A 68 -0.34 -25.51 1.00
CA VAL A 68 -1.51 -25.69 0.13
C VAL A 68 -1.04 -26.38 -1.15
N ILE A 69 -1.68 -27.48 -1.50
CA ILE A 69 -1.34 -28.28 -2.68
C ILE A 69 -2.06 -27.72 -3.91
N SER A 70 -3.34 -27.40 -3.76
CA SER A 70 -4.15 -26.78 -4.82
C SER A 70 -5.35 -26.06 -4.23
N ALA A 71 -5.84 -25.04 -4.94
CA ALA A 71 -7.05 -24.34 -4.58
C ALA A 71 -7.93 -24.07 -5.80
N LYS A 72 -9.24 -24.11 -5.58
CA LYS A 72 -10.27 -23.80 -6.59
C LYS A 72 -11.38 -22.98 -5.97
N THR A 73 -11.99 -22.12 -6.75
CA THR A 73 -13.14 -21.30 -6.36
C THR A 73 -14.36 -21.63 -7.18
N GLN A 74 -15.54 -21.47 -6.58
CA GLN A 74 -16.83 -21.59 -7.22
C GLN A 74 -17.72 -20.45 -6.74
N VAL A 75 -18.26 -19.68 -7.65
CA VAL A 75 -19.22 -18.62 -7.34
C VAL A 75 -20.60 -19.24 -7.15
N VAL A 76 -21.18 -19.01 -5.97
CA VAL A 76 -22.52 -19.43 -5.56
C VAL A 76 -23.22 -18.22 -4.91
N ALA A 77 -24.16 -18.43 -3.99
CA ALA A 77 -24.58 -17.32 -3.11
C ALA A 77 -23.46 -17.05 -2.08
N GLY A 78 -22.35 -16.45 -2.53
CA GLY A 78 -21.04 -16.35 -1.89
C GLY A 78 -19.97 -16.99 -2.75
N ILE A 79 -18.84 -17.35 -2.15
CA ILE A 79 -17.73 -18.04 -2.81
C ILE A 79 -17.39 -19.31 -2.03
N ASN A 80 -17.43 -20.46 -2.70
CA ASN A 80 -16.84 -21.69 -2.19
C ASN A 80 -15.36 -21.76 -2.57
N TYR A 81 -14.50 -21.98 -1.60
CA TYR A 81 -13.09 -22.32 -1.79
C TYR A 81 -12.90 -23.80 -1.50
N LYS A 82 -12.52 -24.58 -2.51
CA LYS A 82 -12.08 -25.96 -2.34
C LYS A 82 -10.55 -25.97 -2.28
N ILE A 83 -10.00 -26.28 -1.10
CA ILE A 83 -8.57 -26.22 -0.84
C ILE A 83 -8.08 -27.63 -0.48
N ASN A 84 -7.08 -28.12 -1.21
CA ASN A 84 -6.32 -29.32 -0.85
C ASN A 84 -5.02 -28.88 -0.16
N LEU A 85 -4.80 -29.36 1.06
CA LEU A 85 -3.69 -28.92 1.89
C LEU A 85 -3.05 -30.09 2.64
N MET A 86 -1.78 -29.93 3.02
CA MET A 86 -1.02 -30.90 3.83
C MET A 86 -0.85 -30.35 5.23
N VAL A 87 -1.21 -31.14 6.23
CA VAL A 87 -1.06 -30.84 7.66
C VAL A 87 -0.33 -31.96 8.38
N CYS A 88 0.41 -31.62 9.44
CA CYS A 88 1.08 -32.58 10.30
C CYS A 88 0.84 -32.21 11.76
N GLU A 89 0.91 -33.18 12.68
CA GLU A 89 0.85 -32.91 14.11
C GLU A 89 2.08 -32.14 14.58
N THR A 90 1.88 -31.28 15.58
CA THR A 90 2.96 -30.48 16.18
C THR A 90 3.27 -31.00 17.57
N ASP A 91 4.55 -31.17 17.90
CA ASP A 91 5.00 -31.51 19.24
C ASP A 91 5.21 -30.24 20.08
N SER A 92 4.25 -29.97 20.97
CA SER A 92 4.26 -28.81 21.87
C SER A 92 5.03 -29.05 23.19
N THR A 93 5.60 -30.26 23.40
CA THR A 93 6.28 -30.60 24.67
C THR A 93 7.64 -29.93 24.83
N LYS A 94 8.24 -29.41 23.75
CA LYS A 94 9.48 -28.64 23.78
C LYS A 94 9.16 -27.13 23.79
N ARG A 95 9.37 -26.50 24.93
CA ARG A 95 9.00 -25.10 25.22
C ARG A 95 9.62 -24.02 24.30
N GLU A 96 10.58 -24.36 23.44
CA GLU A 96 11.32 -23.37 22.63
C GLU A 96 11.16 -23.53 21.10
N ASN A 97 10.74 -24.71 20.59
CA ASN A 97 10.52 -24.90 19.15
C ASN A 97 9.36 -25.88 18.92
N ILE A 98 8.35 -25.47 18.14
CA ILE A 98 7.32 -26.40 17.66
C ILE A 98 7.99 -27.29 16.61
N VAL A 99 8.09 -28.58 16.90
CA VAL A 99 8.62 -29.58 15.97
C VAL A 99 7.44 -30.25 15.28
N MET A 100 7.46 -30.25 13.95
CA MET A 100 6.46 -30.99 13.15
C MET A 100 6.77 -32.47 13.17
N ASP A 101 5.78 -33.28 13.49
CA ASP A 101 5.84 -34.73 13.36
C ASP A 101 5.48 -35.13 11.91
N TYR A 102 6.50 -35.28 11.09
CA TYR A 102 6.32 -35.60 9.67
C TYR A 102 5.75 -37.01 9.39
N GLU A 103 5.78 -37.93 10.37
CA GLU A 103 5.12 -39.23 10.23
C GLU A 103 3.61 -39.14 10.43
N SER A 104 3.14 -38.09 11.09
CA SER A 104 1.72 -37.80 11.30
C SER A 104 1.05 -37.06 10.14
N CYS A 105 1.81 -36.69 9.09
CA CYS A 105 1.31 -35.87 8.00
C CYS A 105 0.19 -36.53 7.23
N ARG A 106 -0.79 -35.72 6.84
CA ARG A 106 -1.94 -36.11 6.03
C ARG A 106 -2.34 -35.03 5.05
N THR A 107 -2.97 -35.41 3.96
CA THR A 107 -3.59 -34.46 3.04
C THR A 107 -5.07 -34.31 3.40
N CYS A 108 -5.57 -33.07 3.37
CA CYS A 108 -6.95 -32.75 3.65
C CYS A 108 -7.56 -31.94 2.50
N ASP A 109 -8.76 -32.32 2.08
CA ASP A 109 -9.62 -31.52 1.24
C ASP A 109 -10.61 -30.77 2.13
N VAL A 110 -10.61 -29.45 2.05
CA VAL A 110 -11.54 -28.60 2.77
C VAL A 110 -12.36 -27.76 1.80
N ILE A 111 -13.64 -27.54 2.13
CA ILE A 111 -14.49 -26.59 1.44
C ILE A 111 -14.88 -25.51 2.44
N ILE A 112 -14.55 -24.28 2.10
CA ILE A 112 -14.83 -23.09 2.90
C ILE A 112 -15.79 -22.22 2.08
N TRP A 113 -16.89 -21.84 2.69
CA TRP A 113 -17.86 -20.92 2.12
C TRP A 113 -17.72 -19.54 2.74
N GLU A 114 -17.62 -18.53 1.90
CA GLU A 114 -17.46 -17.14 2.30
C GLU A 114 -18.57 -16.29 1.69
N GLN A 115 -19.22 -15.47 2.53
CA GLN A 115 -20.12 -14.39 2.11
C GLN A 115 -19.45 -13.05 2.42
N ALA A 116 -18.83 -12.44 1.45
CA ALA A 116 -18.07 -11.19 1.65
C ALA A 116 -18.93 -10.04 2.19
N TRP A 117 -20.21 -9.94 1.78
CA TRP A 117 -21.13 -8.89 2.21
C TRP A 117 -21.68 -9.05 3.64
N SER A 118 -21.57 -10.23 4.24
CA SER A 118 -22.03 -10.52 5.62
C SER A 118 -20.88 -10.84 6.57
N ASN A 119 -19.63 -10.75 6.10
CA ASN A 119 -18.41 -11.16 6.85
C ASN A 119 -18.51 -12.60 7.43
N ASN A 120 -19.24 -13.48 6.77
CA ASN A 120 -19.45 -14.84 7.25
C ASN A 120 -18.56 -15.81 6.48
N THR A 121 -17.71 -16.55 7.19
CA THR A 121 -16.80 -17.57 6.65
C THR A 121 -16.97 -18.86 7.45
N ASN A 122 -17.31 -19.96 6.78
CA ASN A 122 -17.56 -21.24 7.42
C ASN A 122 -16.85 -22.37 6.70
N VAL A 123 -16.26 -23.31 7.44
CA VAL A 123 -15.79 -24.59 6.90
C VAL A 123 -17.01 -25.51 6.76
N THR A 124 -17.38 -25.81 5.51
CA THR A 124 -18.59 -26.61 5.22
C THR A 124 -18.28 -28.10 5.04
N LYS A 125 -17.04 -28.43 4.69
CA LYS A 125 -16.61 -29.81 4.51
C LYS A 125 -15.13 -29.97 4.81
N VAL A 126 -14.77 -31.06 5.50
CA VAL A 126 -13.39 -31.51 5.70
C VAL A 126 -13.32 -32.99 5.36
N ALA A 127 -12.29 -33.43 4.65
CA ALA A 127 -12.01 -34.83 4.36
C ALA A 127 -10.49 -35.04 4.33
N CYS A 128 -9.95 -35.81 5.28
CA CYS A 128 -8.52 -36.06 5.39
C CYS A 128 -8.17 -37.53 5.13
N SER A 129 -7.02 -37.76 4.49
CA SER A 129 -6.41 -39.10 4.38
C SER A 129 -5.92 -39.58 5.74
N LYS A 130 -5.75 -40.89 5.90
CA LYS A 130 -5.05 -41.44 7.07
C LYS A 130 -3.54 -41.22 6.89
N PRO A 131 -2.75 -41.04 7.98
CA PRO A 131 -1.30 -40.85 7.89
C PRO A 131 -0.57 -41.99 7.18
N SER A 132 -1.09 -43.23 7.28
CA SER A 132 -0.54 -44.43 6.64
C SER A 132 -0.83 -44.54 5.13
N GLU A 133 -1.72 -43.71 4.58
CA GLU A 133 -2.14 -43.76 3.17
C GLU A 133 -1.33 -42.86 2.25
N MET A 134 -0.31 -42.17 2.77
CA MET A 134 0.61 -41.40 1.92
C MET A 134 1.46 -42.33 1.06
N THR A 135 1.18 -42.34 -0.25
CA THR A 135 1.95 -43.11 -1.23
C THR A 135 3.40 -42.64 -1.30
N SER A 136 4.32 -43.54 -1.73
CA SER A 136 5.74 -43.23 -1.88
C SER A 136 6.04 -41.99 -2.72
N LEU A 137 5.20 -41.65 -3.66
CA LEU A 137 5.28 -40.43 -4.48
C LEU A 137 5.03 -39.12 -3.68
N SER A 138 4.14 -39.15 -2.68
CA SER A 138 3.92 -37.99 -1.82
C SER A 138 5.05 -37.80 -0.79
N LYS A 139 5.75 -38.88 -0.43
CA LYS A 139 6.97 -38.78 0.43
C LYS A 139 8.18 -38.22 -0.30
N VAL A 140 8.30 -38.47 -1.62
CA VAL A 140 9.39 -37.93 -2.46
C VAL A 140 9.18 -36.44 -2.80
N ALA A 141 7.94 -35.97 -2.80
CA ALA A 141 7.62 -34.56 -3.08
C ALA A 141 7.98 -33.58 -1.94
N VAL A 142 8.35 -34.07 -0.76
CA VAL A 142 8.97 -33.26 0.29
C VAL A 142 10.49 -33.21 0.01
N SER A 143 10.90 -32.38 -0.91
CA SER A 143 12.32 -32.24 -1.28
C SER A 143 13.11 -31.58 -0.16
N LYS A 144 14.45 -31.77 -0.17
CA LYS A 144 15.34 -31.03 0.77
C LYS A 144 15.15 -29.51 0.67
N ARG A 145 14.63 -29.00 -0.44
CA ARG A 145 14.28 -27.60 -0.67
C ARG A 145 13.05 -27.20 0.13
N ASP A 146 11.98 -28.02 0.12
CA ASP A 146 10.77 -27.81 0.91
C ASP A 146 11.06 -27.87 2.42
N ILE A 147 12.03 -28.71 2.84
CA ILE A 147 12.49 -28.79 4.23
C ILE A 147 13.24 -27.51 4.63
N HIS A 148 13.96 -26.86 3.73
CA HIS A 148 14.72 -25.64 4.04
C HIS A 148 13.81 -24.40 4.09
N GLU A 149 12.76 -24.34 3.29
CA GLU A 149 11.73 -23.29 3.36
C GLU A 149 10.74 -23.53 4.51
N ASN A 150 10.39 -24.79 4.79
CA ASN A 150 9.47 -25.18 5.87
C ASN A 150 10.10 -25.16 7.27
N LYS A 151 11.42 -25.02 7.41
CA LYS A 151 12.02 -24.63 8.71
C LYS A 151 11.52 -23.26 9.19
N LYS A 152 10.82 -22.49 8.34
CA LYS A 152 10.20 -21.21 8.68
C LYS A 152 8.76 -21.34 9.22
N LEU A 153 8.04 -22.43 8.94
CA LEU A 153 6.74 -22.70 9.55
C LEU A 153 6.92 -23.35 10.93
N GLY A 154 6.45 -22.70 11.97
CA GLY A 154 6.63 -23.13 13.36
C GLY A 154 7.92 -22.65 14.02
N THR A 155 8.85 -22.01 13.30
CA THR A 155 9.97 -21.28 13.88
C THR A 155 9.61 -19.81 14.09
N LYS A 156 10.22 -19.17 15.09
CA LYS A 156 10.14 -17.72 15.25
C LYS A 156 10.86 -17.04 14.09
N ILE A 157 10.14 -16.22 13.36
CA ILE A 157 10.64 -15.42 12.25
C ILE A 157 10.78 -14.00 12.76
N ASN A 158 11.98 -13.44 12.74
CA ASN A 158 12.19 -12.04 13.09
C ASN A 158 11.51 -11.18 12.03
N LEU A 159 10.76 -10.20 12.51
CA LEU A 159 10.05 -9.25 11.67
C LEU A 159 10.80 -7.92 11.64
N ASN A 160 10.61 -7.20 10.55
CA ASN A 160 11.04 -5.83 10.50
C ASN A 160 10.10 -5.00 11.39
N SER A 161 10.65 -4.22 12.32
CA SER A 161 9.91 -3.30 13.15
C SER A 161 9.09 -2.28 12.35
N ASP A 162 9.47 -2.04 11.10
CA ASP A 162 8.85 -1.07 10.20
C ASP A 162 7.68 -1.68 9.37
N ASP A 163 7.38 -2.98 9.55
CA ASP A 163 6.22 -3.63 8.91
C ASP A 163 4.92 -3.11 9.52
N LYS A 164 3.95 -2.76 8.68
CA LYS A 164 2.65 -2.21 9.11
C LYS A 164 1.95 -3.10 10.12
N ASN A 165 1.89 -4.40 9.85
CA ASN A 165 1.25 -5.36 10.75
C ASN A 165 1.99 -5.41 12.10
N VAL A 166 3.32 -5.21 12.09
CA VAL A 166 4.13 -5.15 13.30
C VAL A 166 3.81 -3.88 14.10
N GLN A 167 3.70 -2.75 13.43
CA GLN A 167 3.37 -1.48 14.09
C GLN A 167 1.96 -1.51 14.71
N ASP A 168 0.99 -2.09 14.02
CA ASP A 168 -0.38 -2.25 14.52
C ASP A 168 -0.41 -3.15 15.77
N ILE A 169 0.33 -4.26 15.76
CA ILE A 169 0.44 -5.18 16.89
C ILE A 169 1.21 -4.54 18.07
N VAL A 170 2.26 -3.77 17.79
CA VAL A 170 3.02 -3.02 18.79
C VAL A 170 2.15 -1.94 19.44
N ALA A 171 1.35 -1.21 18.66
CA ALA A 171 0.41 -0.24 19.19
C ALA A 171 -0.63 -0.90 20.12
N TYR A 172 -1.18 -2.04 19.73
CA TYR A 172 -2.07 -2.85 20.56
C TYR A 172 -1.39 -3.30 21.87
N ALA A 173 -0.14 -3.78 21.78
CA ALA A 173 0.63 -4.22 22.94
C ALA A 173 0.88 -3.06 23.93
N LEU A 174 1.27 -1.88 23.43
CA LEU A 174 1.49 -0.68 24.26
C LEU A 174 0.23 -0.21 24.97
N LEU A 175 -0.91 -0.23 24.28
CA LEU A 175 -2.20 0.09 24.89
C LEU A 175 -2.56 -0.86 26.01
N SER A 176 -2.35 -2.15 25.80
CA SER A 176 -2.64 -3.16 26.81
C SER A 176 -1.77 -2.96 28.07
N VAL A 177 -0.50 -2.53 27.91
CA VAL A 177 0.34 -2.12 29.04
C VAL A 177 -0.28 -0.95 29.80
N ASN A 178 -0.67 0.10 29.08
CA ASN A 178 -1.26 1.30 29.70
C ASN A 178 -2.60 1.03 30.40
N GLN A 179 -3.37 0.05 29.93
CA GLN A 179 -4.64 -0.35 30.55
C GLN A 179 -4.44 -1.17 31.83
N GLN A 180 -3.41 -2.04 31.89
CA GLN A 180 -3.17 -2.88 33.08
C GLN A 180 -2.59 -2.10 34.27
N GLU A 181 -1.82 -1.06 34.01
CA GLU A 181 -1.18 -0.29 35.10
C GLU A 181 -2.08 0.72 35.80
N GLY A 182 -3.32 0.90 35.36
CA GLY A 182 -4.52 1.32 36.14
C GLY A 182 -4.45 2.58 36.99
N SER A 183 -3.50 3.49 36.87
CA SER A 183 -3.47 4.73 37.64
C SER A 183 -2.60 5.82 37.05
N GLY A 184 -3.18 6.71 36.26
CA GLY A 184 -2.69 8.08 36.06
C GLY A 184 -1.37 8.28 35.30
N LYS A 185 -0.63 7.24 34.99
CA LYS A 185 0.64 7.31 34.25
C LYS A 185 0.50 6.62 32.92
N SER A 186 0.59 7.37 31.83
CA SER A 186 0.66 6.80 30.49
C SER A 186 2.12 6.58 30.10
N HIS A 187 2.39 5.48 29.40
CA HIS A 187 3.68 5.19 28.82
C HIS A 187 3.64 5.44 27.32
N ILE A 188 4.74 5.93 26.80
CA ILE A 188 4.98 6.12 25.36
C ILE A 188 6.04 5.12 24.89
N LEU A 189 5.93 4.68 23.65
CA LEU A 189 6.93 3.84 23.03
C LEU A 189 8.23 4.63 22.84
N SER A 190 9.31 4.15 23.44
CA SER A 190 10.65 4.67 23.21
C SER A 190 11.31 3.94 22.05
N LYS A 191 11.22 2.60 22.03
CA LYS A 191 11.89 1.77 21.03
C LYS A 191 11.24 0.40 20.91
N ILE A 192 11.15 -0.13 19.70
CA ILE A 192 10.94 -1.54 19.44
C ILE A 192 12.32 -2.22 19.45
N ILE A 193 12.56 -3.10 20.44
CA ILE A 193 13.84 -3.78 20.58
C ILE A 193 13.88 -4.98 19.64
N ASN A 194 12.84 -5.81 19.68
CA ASN A 194 12.71 -6.98 18.83
C ASN A 194 11.26 -7.35 18.60
N VAL A 195 10.94 -7.82 17.39
CA VAL A 195 9.66 -8.45 17.09
C VAL A 195 9.88 -9.69 16.26
N SER A 196 9.27 -10.77 16.69
CA SER A 196 9.24 -12.00 15.90
C SER A 196 7.85 -12.59 15.90
N LYS A 197 7.49 -13.31 14.84
CA LYS A 197 6.23 -14.05 14.75
C LYS A 197 6.44 -15.52 14.62
N GLN A 198 5.47 -16.28 15.10
CA GLN A 198 5.39 -17.71 14.96
C GLN A 198 3.98 -18.06 14.44
N ILE A 199 3.94 -18.81 13.34
CA ILE A 199 2.66 -19.28 12.78
C ILE A 199 2.27 -20.56 13.51
N VAL A 200 1.14 -20.48 14.17
CA VAL A 200 0.51 -21.59 14.90
C VAL A 200 -0.96 -21.67 14.43
N SER A 201 -1.88 -22.08 15.28
CA SER A 201 -3.31 -21.78 15.02
C SER A 201 -3.56 -20.28 15.21
N GLY A 202 -3.31 -19.49 14.16
CA GLY A 202 -3.15 -18.04 14.19
C GLY A 202 -1.68 -17.61 14.15
N ILE A 203 -1.40 -16.37 14.54
CA ILE A 203 -0.04 -15.82 14.60
C ILE A 203 0.24 -15.36 16.02
N ILE A 204 1.32 -15.86 16.62
CA ILE A 204 1.82 -15.32 17.88
C ILE A 204 2.96 -14.36 17.56
N TYR A 205 2.79 -13.10 17.94
CA TYR A 205 3.86 -12.11 17.93
C TYR A 205 4.55 -12.08 19.29
N TYR A 206 5.86 -12.13 19.28
CA TYR A 206 6.74 -11.96 20.43
C TYR A 206 7.39 -10.60 20.29
N ILE A 207 7.05 -9.69 21.18
CA ILE A 207 7.37 -8.26 21.07
C ILE A 207 8.19 -7.86 22.29
N GLU A 208 9.32 -7.23 22.06
CA GLU A 208 10.16 -6.63 23.10
C GLU A 208 10.24 -5.13 22.85
N LEU A 209 9.69 -4.34 23.79
CA LEU A 209 9.56 -2.89 23.69
C LEU A 209 10.30 -2.21 24.84
N GLU A 210 10.93 -1.09 24.55
CA GLU A 210 11.28 -0.09 25.56
C GLU A 210 10.19 0.99 25.57
N ILE A 211 9.60 1.20 26.75
CA ILE A 211 8.56 2.22 26.98
C ILE A 211 8.97 3.12 28.11
N CYS A 212 8.61 4.40 28.04
CA CYS A 212 8.96 5.41 29.05
C CYS A 212 7.73 6.13 29.57
N GLU A 213 7.75 6.54 30.84
CA GLU A 213 6.68 7.37 31.40
C GLU A 213 6.53 8.68 30.61
N ASN A 214 5.29 9.04 30.28
CA ASN A 214 4.97 10.31 29.64
C ASN A 214 4.89 11.41 30.69
N SER A 215 6.04 12.05 31.03
CA SER A 215 6.07 13.14 31.99
C SER A 215 5.96 14.50 31.28
N ALA A 216 5.09 15.37 31.77
CA ALA A 216 4.86 16.72 31.23
C ALA A 216 5.99 17.70 31.55
N SER A 217 6.99 17.33 32.35
CA SER A 217 8.10 18.18 32.80
C SER A 217 9.37 17.89 32.00
N LYS A 218 9.99 18.95 31.46
CA LYS A 218 11.24 18.86 30.69
C LYS A 218 12.50 18.48 31.49
N ASN A 219 12.42 18.43 32.83
CA ASN A 219 13.57 18.23 33.71
C ASN A 219 13.54 16.89 34.49
N ASP A 220 12.52 16.04 34.30
CA ASP A 220 12.51 14.74 34.96
C ASP A 220 13.26 13.69 34.14
N GLU A 221 14.15 12.92 34.77
CA GLU A 221 14.75 11.73 34.16
C GLU A 221 13.62 10.78 33.72
N LYS A 222 13.53 10.52 32.40
CA LYS A 222 12.56 9.58 31.84
C LYS A 222 12.79 8.21 32.46
N LYS A 223 11.80 7.72 33.22
CA LYS A 223 11.81 6.34 33.72
C LYS A 223 11.34 5.44 32.60
N CYS A 224 12.24 4.60 32.09
CA CYS A 224 11.96 3.65 31.03
C CYS A 224 12.06 2.23 31.56
N LYS A 225 11.27 1.32 30.99
CA LYS A 225 11.28 -0.11 31.29
C LYS A 225 11.19 -0.94 30.02
N ILE A 226 11.64 -2.18 30.06
CA ILE A 226 11.55 -3.13 28.96
C ILE A 226 10.36 -4.05 29.20
N CYS A 227 9.47 -4.14 28.21
CA CYS A 227 8.32 -5.02 28.22
C CYS A 227 8.46 -6.14 27.19
N ASN A 228 8.29 -7.38 27.64
CA ASN A 228 8.17 -8.57 26.82
C ASN A 228 6.70 -8.99 26.73
N ILE A 229 6.13 -8.91 25.53
CA ILE A 229 4.70 -9.08 25.30
C ILE A 229 4.47 -10.11 24.20
N ASN A 230 3.58 -11.07 24.44
CA ASN A 230 3.13 -12.01 23.43
C ASN A 230 1.70 -11.66 23.03
N VAL A 231 1.47 -11.36 21.77
CA VAL A 231 0.15 -11.08 21.19
C VAL A 231 -0.22 -12.24 20.27
N TRP A 232 -1.36 -12.85 20.54
CA TRP A 232 -1.95 -13.86 19.66
C TRP A 232 -3.00 -13.20 18.77
N GLU A 233 -2.77 -13.25 17.47
CA GLU A 233 -3.67 -12.78 16.44
C GLU A 233 -4.44 -13.95 15.86
N GLN A 234 -5.75 -13.84 15.88
CA GLN A 234 -6.69 -14.70 15.18
C GLN A 234 -7.31 -13.89 14.03
N SER A 235 -6.65 -13.86 12.88
CA SER A 235 -7.00 -13.00 11.74
C SER A 235 -8.46 -13.20 11.28
N TRP A 236 -8.99 -14.42 11.43
CA TRP A 236 -10.39 -14.76 11.10
C TRP A 236 -11.43 -14.23 12.09
N LEU A 237 -11.04 -13.92 13.33
CA LEU A 237 -11.91 -13.28 14.32
C LEU A 237 -11.69 -11.77 14.38
N LYS A 238 -10.72 -11.24 13.62
CA LYS A 238 -10.23 -9.86 13.73
C LYS A 238 -9.92 -9.47 15.19
N ASN A 239 -9.41 -10.43 15.97
CA ASN A 239 -9.17 -10.29 17.40
C ASN A 239 -7.69 -10.50 17.72
N HIS A 240 -7.20 -9.67 18.66
CA HIS A 240 -5.88 -9.79 19.25
C HIS A 240 -6.02 -10.07 20.74
N THR A 241 -5.22 -10.98 21.27
CA THR A 241 -5.23 -11.34 22.68
C THR A 241 -3.82 -11.31 23.25
N ILE A 242 -3.61 -10.61 24.36
CA ILE A 242 -2.35 -10.69 25.10
C ILE A 242 -2.30 -12.05 25.82
N THR A 243 -1.34 -12.89 25.44
CA THR A 243 -1.15 -14.20 26.07
C THR A 243 -0.06 -14.18 27.15
N LYS A 244 0.84 -13.21 27.09
CA LYS A 244 1.89 -12.99 28.10
C LYS A 244 2.31 -11.53 28.07
N MET A 245 2.49 -10.94 29.26
CA MET A 245 3.07 -9.61 29.42
C MET A 245 3.95 -9.58 30.67
N ASN A 246 5.16 -9.08 30.52
CA ASN A 246 6.11 -8.88 31.62
C ASN A 246 6.93 -7.61 31.33
N CYS A 247 6.90 -6.64 32.26
CA CYS A 247 7.64 -5.39 32.16
C CYS A 247 8.57 -5.26 33.37
N ASP A 248 9.87 -5.17 33.13
CA ASP A 248 10.88 -5.04 34.18
C ASP A 248 11.43 -3.60 34.20
N GLU A 249 11.52 -3.02 35.39
CA GLU A 249 12.16 -1.70 35.58
C GLU A 249 13.67 -1.85 35.38
N HIS A 250 14.23 -1.11 34.43
CA HIS A 250 15.67 -1.09 34.17
C HIS A 250 16.37 -0.35 35.30
N LEU A 251 16.94 -1.07 36.28
CA LEU A 251 17.81 -0.48 37.28
C LEU A 251 19.14 -0.05 36.65
N LYS A 252 19.54 1.20 36.91
CA LYS A 252 20.83 1.79 36.53
C LYS A 252 22.01 0.86 36.91
N SER A 253 22.57 0.16 35.92
CA SER A 253 23.91 -0.41 36.04
C SER A 253 24.68 -0.35 34.72
N MET A 254 24.99 0.86 34.27
CA MET A 254 26.01 1.09 33.23
C MET A 254 26.79 2.38 33.51
N VAL A 255 27.50 2.43 34.62
CA VAL A 255 28.55 3.46 34.90
C VAL A 255 29.89 2.78 35.14
N GLU A 256 30.18 1.67 34.49
CA GLU A 256 31.56 1.12 34.48
C GLU A 256 31.91 0.46 33.15
N VAL A 257 31.83 1.19 32.03
CA VAL A 257 32.52 0.78 30.78
C VAL A 257 32.96 2.02 30.00
N THR A 258 33.80 2.85 30.57
CA THR A 258 34.34 4.02 29.86
C THR A 258 35.61 3.73 29.04
N ASN A 259 36.08 2.48 28.95
CA ASN A 259 37.23 2.12 28.13
C ASN A 259 36.94 1.14 26.97
N SER A 260 35.71 0.66 26.80
CA SER A 260 35.30 -0.19 25.68
C SER A 260 34.47 0.56 24.60
N ALA A 261 34.14 1.84 24.85
CA ALA A 261 33.22 2.60 23.99
C ALA A 261 33.77 2.89 22.57
N LYS A 262 35.10 2.82 22.36
CA LYS A 262 35.69 3.02 21.02
C LYS A 262 35.60 1.78 20.11
N GLU A 263 35.57 0.59 20.66
CA GLU A 263 35.40 -0.63 19.87
C GLU A 263 33.93 -0.95 19.60
N THR A 264 33.03 -0.67 20.55
CA THR A 264 31.57 -0.90 20.41
C THR A 264 30.94 0.07 19.42
N THR A 265 31.38 1.34 19.39
CA THR A 265 30.91 2.33 18.39
C THR A 265 31.35 2.00 16.96
N LYS A 266 32.52 1.37 16.80
CA LYS A 266 32.97 0.86 15.49
C LYS A 266 32.16 -0.37 15.04
N LYS A 267 31.75 -1.23 15.97
CA LYS A 267 30.96 -2.43 15.69
C LYS A 267 29.47 -2.10 15.39
N LEU A 268 28.86 -1.16 16.12
CA LEU A 268 27.52 -0.64 15.80
C LEU A 268 27.48 0.02 14.42
N ASN A 269 28.48 0.82 14.05
CA ASN A 269 28.57 1.45 12.72
C ASN A 269 28.79 0.42 11.59
N PHE A 270 29.33 -0.77 11.88
CA PHE A 270 29.49 -1.83 10.90
C PHE A 270 28.18 -2.58 10.68
N ASP A 271 27.46 -2.93 11.75
CA ASP A 271 26.15 -3.61 11.67
C ASP A 271 25.09 -2.71 11.00
N ASP A 272 25.02 -1.43 11.34
CA ASP A 272 24.13 -0.46 10.71
C ASP A 272 24.42 -0.31 9.20
N ARG A 273 25.70 -0.28 8.83
CA ARG A 273 26.10 -0.17 7.43
C ARG A 273 25.82 -1.46 6.65
N PHE A 274 25.98 -2.61 7.27
CA PHE A 274 25.67 -3.90 6.67
C PHE A 274 24.16 -4.05 6.45
N GLN A 275 23.34 -3.77 7.46
CA GLN A 275 21.87 -3.79 7.35
C GLN A 275 21.37 -2.81 6.28
N LEU A 276 21.96 -1.62 6.22
CA LEU A 276 21.58 -0.61 5.22
C LEU A 276 21.94 -1.06 3.79
N LYS A 277 23.03 -1.80 3.61
CA LYS A 277 23.43 -2.37 2.32
C LYS A 277 22.48 -3.47 1.90
N THR A 278 22.07 -4.35 2.80
CA THR A 278 21.05 -5.38 2.54
C THR A 278 19.71 -4.72 2.14
N LYS A 279 19.24 -3.73 2.90
CA LYS A 279 18.03 -2.97 2.54
C LYS A 279 18.12 -2.31 1.14
N PHE A 280 19.30 -1.86 0.73
CA PHE A 280 19.49 -1.29 -0.60
C PHE A 280 19.46 -2.35 -1.70
N GLU A 281 19.99 -3.53 -1.45
CA GLU A 281 19.92 -4.65 -2.40
C GLU A 281 18.48 -5.16 -2.55
N ASP A 282 17.73 -5.27 -1.44
CA ASP A 282 16.30 -5.58 -1.46
C ASP A 282 15.50 -4.51 -2.23
N PHE A 283 15.78 -3.22 -1.98
CA PHE A 283 15.20 -2.10 -2.72
C PHE A 283 15.46 -2.21 -4.22
N MET A 284 16.70 -2.53 -4.62
CA MET A 284 17.04 -2.73 -6.03
C MET A 284 16.23 -3.87 -6.66
N ASN A 285 16.09 -4.99 -5.95
CA ASN A 285 15.34 -6.15 -6.41
C ASN A 285 13.84 -5.85 -6.54
N VAL A 286 13.23 -5.27 -5.49
CA VAL A 286 11.79 -4.96 -5.44
C VAL A 286 11.40 -3.96 -6.53
N HIS A 287 12.25 -2.96 -6.77
CA HIS A 287 11.95 -1.88 -7.71
C HIS A 287 12.68 -2.01 -9.06
N ASN A 288 13.25 -3.20 -9.36
CA ASN A 288 13.97 -3.51 -10.62
C ASN A 288 15.02 -2.45 -10.98
N LYS A 289 15.81 -2.00 -9.96
CA LYS A 289 16.82 -0.96 -10.15
C LYS A 289 18.10 -1.54 -10.73
N LEU A 290 18.48 -1.07 -11.91
CA LEU A 290 19.73 -1.38 -12.58
C LEU A 290 20.55 -0.10 -12.76
N TYR A 291 21.84 -0.15 -12.40
CA TYR A 291 22.74 0.99 -12.55
C TYR A 291 23.85 0.65 -13.55
N PRO A 292 24.21 1.59 -14.44
CA PRO A 292 25.12 1.33 -15.55
C PRO A 292 26.56 1.07 -15.11
N SER A 293 26.94 1.47 -13.90
CA SER A 293 28.29 1.28 -13.37
C SER A 293 28.28 1.07 -11.85
N LEU A 294 29.38 0.51 -11.33
CA LEU A 294 29.58 0.39 -9.87
C LEU A 294 29.66 1.76 -9.21
N GLU A 295 30.17 2.76 -9.89
CA GLU A 295 30.23 4.14 -9.38
C GLU A 295 28.83 4.70 -9.17
N GLU A 296 27.94 4.59 -10.17
CA GLU A 296 26.54 5.02 -10.06
C GLU A 296 25.81 4.22 -8.98
N LYS A 297 25.99 2.89 -8.92
CA LYS A 297 25.42 2.05 -7.84
C LYS A 297 25.85 2.58 -6.46
N ASN A 298 27.13 2.89 -6.28
CA ASN A 298 27.66 3.41 -5.02
C ASN A 298 27.13 4.84 -4.71
N LYS A 299 26.91 5.66 -5.72
CA LYS A 299 26.27 6.97 -5.56
C LYS A 299 24.82 6.80 -5.11
N ARG A 300 24.04 5.93 -5.76
CA ARG A 300 22.64 5.63 -5.42
C ARG A 300 22.51 5.05 -4.02
N PHE A 301 23.43 4.17 -3.63
CA PHE A 301 23.50 3.68 -2.24
C PHE A 301 23.68 4.81 -1.22
N ARG A 302 24.56 5.77 -1.48
CA ARG A 302 24.74 6.93 -0.56
C ARG A 302 23.48 7.79 -0.46
N ILE A 303 22.78 8.00 -1.58
CA ILE A 303 21.51 8.73 -1.62
C ILE A 303 20.44 7.94 -0.86
N PHE A 304 20.31 6.65 -1.11
CA PHE A 304 19.39 5.77 -0.39
C PHE A 304 19.63 5.82 1.12
N ALA A 305 20.89 5.71 1.55
CA ALA A 305 21.27 5.78 2.96
C ALA A 305 20.86 7.12 3.62
N ALA A 306 21.02 8.23 2.90
CA ALA A 306 20.58 9.54 3.37
C ALA A 306 19.05 9.64 3.43
N ASN A 307 18.36 9.05 2.46
CA ASN A 307 16.91 9.02 2.42
C ASN A 307 16.31 8.14 3.54
N MET A 308 16.95 7.02 3.91
CA MET A 308 16.49 6.21 5.05
C MET A 308 16.57 6.98 6.38
N LYS A 309 17.48 7.93 6.54
CA LYS A 309 17.47 8.86 7.68
C LYS A 309 16.27 9.82 7.64
N ARG A 310 15.86 10.26 6.43
CA ARG A 310 14.66 11.10 6.26
C ARG A 310 13.39 10.30 6.53
N VAL A 311 13.33 9.04 6.07
CA VAL A 311 12.26 8.09 6.40
C VAL A 311 12.09 7.98 7.91
N LYS A 312 13.21 7.74 8.63
CA LYS A 312 13.17 7.69 10.09
C LYS A 312 12.67 8.99 10.71
N LEU A 313 13.14 10.15 10.22
CA LEU A 313 12.69 11.44 10.72
C LEU A 313 11.18 11.66 10.49
N LEU A 314 10.66 11.28 9.33
CA LEU A 314 9.22 11.32 9.05
C LEU A 314 8.46 10.40 10.00
N GLN A 315 8.91 9.15 10.16
CA GLN A 315 8.25 8.17 11.01
C GLN A 315 8.25 8.57 12.49
N ASP A 316 9.38 9.08 12.98
CA ASP A 316 9.51 9.53 14.39
C ASP A 316 8.63 10.76 14.71
N ASN A 317 8.16 11.51 13.70
CA ASN A 317 7.33 12.72 13.84
C ASN A 317 5.96 12.59 13.17
N GLU A 318 5.55 11.37 12.81
CA GLU A 318 4.22 11.12 12.28
C GLU A 318 3.16 11.23 13.39
N GLN A 319 2.11 12.01 13.15
CA GLN A 319 1.01 12.22 14.09
C GLN A 319 -0.22 11.37 13.77
N GLY A 320 -0.27 10.82 12.55
CA GLY A 320 -1.29 9.90 12.09
C GLY A 320 -0.86 8.44 12.22
N THR A 321 -1.13 7.66 11.19
CA THR A 321 -0.80 6.23 11.14
C THR A 321 0.01 5.87 9.91
N ALA A 322 0.56 6.87 9.22
CA ALA A 322 1.34 6.60 8.02
C ALA A 322 2.62 5.83 8.34
N ILE A 323 2.94 4.96 7.39
CA ILE A 323 4.19 4.23 7.36
C ILE A 323 5.03 4.79 6.23
N TYR A 324 6.27 5.11 6.56
CA TYR A 324 7.27 5.58 5.61
C TYR A 324 8.38 4.55 5.46
N GLY A 325 8.80 4.33 4.22
CA GLY A 325 9.81 3.32 3.90
C GLY A 325 10.49 3.55 2.56
N ALA A 326 11.13 2.48 2.08
CA ALA A 326 11.81 2.48 0.80
C ALA A 326 10.79 2.33 -0.35
N THR A 327 10.47 3.42 -1.03
CA THR A 327 9.67 3.45 -2.25
C THR A 327 10.56 3.45 -3.49
N GLN A 328 9.97 3.33 -4.66
CA GLN A 328 10.66 3.43 -5.96
C GLN A 328 11.52 4.69 -6.14
N PHE A 329 11.37 5.70 -5.28
CA PHE A 329 12.07 6.99 -5.34
C PHE A 329 13.22 7.11 -4.33
N SER A 330 13.51 6.05 -3.58
CA SER A 330 14.44 6.14 -2.43
C SER A 330 15.91 6.26 -2.83
N ASP A 331 16.25 6.04 -4.10
CA ASP A 331 17.57 6.28 -4.68
C ASP A 331 17.72 7.66 -5.35
N LEU A 332 16.71 8.53 -5.22
CA LEU A 332 16.72 9.88 -5.78
C LEU A 332 17.03 10.92 -4.71
N THR A 333 17.88 11.89 -5.04
CA THR A 333 18.02 13.11 -4.24
C THR A 333 16.72 13.91 -4.25
N LYS A 334 16.53 14.79 -3.26
CA LYS A 334 15.36 15.69 -3.24
C LYS A 334 15.21 16.50 -4.54
N ASN A 335 16.33 16.95 -5.11
CA ASN A 335 16.32 17.75 -6.34
C ASN A 335 15.97 16.89 -7.57
N GLU A 336 16.50 15.66 -7.66
CA GLU A 336 16.15 14.72 -8.73
C GLU A 336 14.67 14.34 -8.66
N PHE A 337 14.15 14.05 -7.46
CA PHE A 337 12.75 13.75 -7.25
C PHE A 337 11.86 14.93 -7.64
N LYS A 338 12.17 16.13 -7.13
CA LYS A 338 11.45 17.35 -7.48
C LYS A 338 11.41 17.60 -8.98
N LYS A 339 12.56 17.51 -9.65
CA LYS A 339 12.65 17.79 -11.09
C LYS A 339 11.88 16.80 -11.95
N LYS A 340 11.78 15.53 -11.53
CA LYS A 340 11.22 14.45 -12.34
C LYS A 340 9.74 14.17 -12.07
N TYR A 341 9.30 14.35 -10.81
CA TYR A 341 7.99 13.87 -10.35
C TYR A 341 7.12 14.97 -9.74
N LEU A 342 7.66 16.16 -9.50
CA LEU A 342 6.93 17.30 -8.98
C LEU A 342 6.96 18.42 -10.02
N GLY A 343 5.80 18.92 -10.38
CA GLY A 343 5.68 19.91 -11.45
C GLY A 343 4.72 21.05 -11.13
N LEU A 344 4.15 21.09 -9.91
CA LEU A 344 3.31 22.22 -9.54
C LEU A 344 4.19 23.45 -9.27
N ASN A 345 3.87 24.56 -9.95
CA ASN A 345 4.62 25.80 -9.83
C ASN A 345 3.72 26.97 -9.42
N PRO A 346 3.46 27.17 -8.11
CA PRO A 346 2.61 28.28 -7.63
C PRO A 346 3.14 29.69 -7.93
N SER A 347 4.39 29.82 -8.39
CA SER A 347 4.96 31.10 -8.80
C SER A 347 4.46 31.56 -10.17
N MET A 348 3.95 30.64 -10.98
CA MET A 348 3.29 30.98 -12.23
C MET A 348 1.95 31.67 -11.88
N LYS A 349 1.75 32.85 -12.43
CA LYS A 349 0.52 33.60 -12.19
C LYS A 349 -0.41 33.40 -13.39
N SER A 350 -1.56 32.80 -13.17
CA SER A 350 -2.64 32.88 -14.15
C SER A 350 -2.98 34.34 -14.40
N LYS A 351 -3.18 34.70 -15.66
CA LYS A 351 -3.65 36.03 -16.06
C LYS A 351 -5.11 36.24 -15.69
N LYS A 352 -5.87 35.15 -15.58
CA LYS A 352 -7.29 35.10 -15.26
C LYS A 352 -7.47 34.61 -13.81
N SER A 353 -8.13 35.41 -12.98
CA SER A 353 -8.55 34.95 -11.66
C SER A 353 -9.82 34.14 -11.81
N LEU A 354 -9.80 32.87 -11.36
CA LEU A 354 -11.01 32.05 -11.35
C LEU A 354 -11.98 32.55 -10.28
N PRO A 355 -13.30 32.53 -10.56
CA PRO A 355 -14.30 32.83 -9.54
C PRO A 355 -14.26 31.81 -8.40
N MET A 356 -14.74 32.22 -7.23
CA MET A 356 -14.98 31.30 -6.12
C MET A 356 -16.25 30.50 -6.35
N ALA A 357 -16.23 29.24 -6.02
CA ALA A 357 -17.39 28.37 -6.02
C ALA A 357 -18.38 28.78 -4.91
N GLU A 358 -19.67 28.69 -5.19
CA GLU A 358 -20.70 28.80 -4.16
C GLU A 358 -20.82 27.46 -3.41
N ILE A 359 -20.73 27.51 -2.07
CA ILE A 359 -20.85 26.34 -1.22
C ILE A 359 -22.27 26.27 -0.67
N SER A 360 -22.96 25.17 -0.92
CA SER A 360 -24.29 24.92 -0.43
C SER A 360 -24.30 23.84 0.65
N TYR A 361 -24.97 24.08 1.75
CA TYR A 361 -25.16 23.17 2.89
C TYR A 361 -26.60 22.62 2.98
N ASP A 362 -27.28 22.55 1.86
CA ASP A 362 -28.66 22.06 1.75
C ASP A 362 -28.78 20.53 1.94
N VAL A 363 -27.65 19.81 1.86
CA VAL A 363 -27.58 18.36 2.06
C VAL A 363 -26.54 18.05 3.14
N SER A 364 -26.91 17.21 4.09
CA SER A 364 -25.95 16.63 5.04
C SER A 364 -25.09 15.59 4.34
N ILE A 365 -23.78 15.76 4.38
CA ILE A 365 -22.85 14.80 3.80
C ILE A 365 -22.56 13.64 4.77
N PRO A 366 -22.29 12.41 4.28
CA PRO A 366 -21.93 11.27 5.11
C PRO A 366 -20.52 11.45 5.73
N ASP A 367 -20.21 10.67 6.76
CA ASP A 367 -18.88 10.63 7.39
C ASP A 367 -17.79 10.14 6.43
N GLU A 368 -18.16 9.28 5.48
CA GLU A 368 -17.26 8.67 4.48
C GLU A 368 -17.90 8.74 3.09
N PHE A 369 -17.12 9.11 2.10
CA PHE A 369 -17.56 9.18 0.72
C PHE A 369 -16.39 9.03 -0.26
N ASP A 370 -16.60 8.28 -1.36
CA ASP A 370 -15.56 8.04 -2.36
C ASP A 370 -16.14 7.95 -3.77
N TRP A 371 -15.66 8.79 -4.67
CA TRP A 371 -16.09 8.82 -6.07
C TRP A 371 -15.67 7.60 -6.88
N ARG A 372 -14.73 6.79 -6.39
CA ARG A 372 -14.36 5.51 -7.00
C ARG A 372 -15.52 4.52 -7.01
N ASP A 373 -16.35 4.57 -5.98
CA ASP A 373 -17.55 3.72 -5.84
C ASP A 373 -18.72 4.17 -6.72
N HIS A 374 -18.60 5.37 -7.33
CA HIS A 374 -19.62 6.00 -8.17
C HIS A 374 -19.21 6.13 -9.64
N ASN A 375 -18.21 5.35 -10.07
CA ASN A 375 -17.70 5.34 -11.46
C ASN A 375 -17.33 6.74 -12.00
N ALA A 376 -16.75 7.60 -11.14
CA ALA A 376 -16.31 8.94 -11.49
C ALA A 376 -14.78 9.13 -11.41
N VAL A 377 -14.02 8.03 -11.25
CA VAL A 377 -12.56 8.07 -11.13
C VAL A 377 -11.95 6.99 -12.03
N THR A 378 -11.15 7.40 -13.02
CA THR A 378 -10.39 6.50 -13.90
C THR A 378 -9.29 5.77 -13.13
N PRO A 379 -8.76 4.64 -13.65
CA PRO A 379 -7.61 3.96 -13.06
C PRO A 379 -6.43 4.90 -12.82
N VAL A 380 -5.58 4.54 -11.85
CA VAL A 380 -4.38 5.33 -11.54
C VAL A 380 -3.39 5.27 -12.70
N LYS A 381 -3.01 6.44 -13.20
CA LYS A 381 -2.05 6.61 -14.29
C LYS A 381 -0.63 6.87 -13.77
N ASN A 382 0.35 6.95 -14.67
CA ASN A 382 1.75 7.15 -14.31
C ASN A 382 2.40 8.24 -15.18
N GLN A 383 2.73 9.37 -14.56
CA GLN A 383 3.39 10.50 -15.23
C GLN A 383 4.86 10.24 -15.64
N GLY A 384 5.46 9.13 -15.17
CA GLY A 384 6.85 8.83 -15.45
C GLY A 384 7.82 9.92 -14.94
N SER A 385 8.88 10.18 -15.70
CA SER A 385 9.91 11.19 -15.37
C SER A 385 9.62 12.57 -15.98
N CYS A 386 8.37 12.99 -16.01
CA CYS A 386 7.89 14.27 -16.51
C CYS A 386 7.19 15.04 -15.36
N GLY A 387 7.50 16.32 -15.20
CA GLY A 387 6.87 17.20 -14.20
C GLY A 387 5.44 17.61 -14.56
N SER A 388 4.61 16.66 -14.98
CA SER A 388 3.25 16.87 -15.51
C SER A 388 2.12 16.62 -14.52
N CYS A 389 2.41 16.53 -13.21
CA CYS A 389 1.40 16.26 -12.18
C CYS A 389 0.21 17.24 -12.22
N TRP A 390 0.44 18.48 -12.62
CA TRP A 390 -0.58 19.51 -12.84
C TRP A 390 -1.59 19.11 -13.92
N ALA A 391 -1.12 18.55 -15.03
CA ALA A 391 -1.96 18.04 -16.12
C ALA A 391 -2.77 16.81 -15.65
N PHE A 392 -2.11 15.84 -14.99
CA PHE A 392 -2.82 14.66 -14.44
C PHE A 392 -3.91 15.03 -13.45
N SER A 393 -3.66 16.02 -12.59
CA SER A 393 -4.65 16.51 -11.63
C SER A 393 -5.83 17.18 -12.34
N ALA A 394 -5.56 18.04 -13.32
CA ALA A 394 -6.62 18.71 -14.09
C ALA A 394 -7.46 17.71 -14.90
N ILE A 395 -6.80 16.79 -15.60
CA ILE A 395 -7.49 15.74 -16.39
C ILE A 395 -8.34 14.86 -15.50
N ALA A 396 -7.82 14.37 -14.37
CA ALA A 396 -8.61 13.52 -13.45
C ALA A 396 -9.84 14.24 -12.88
N ASN A 397 -9.77 15.55 -12.64
CA ASN A 397 -10.95 16.35 -12.28
C ASN A 397 -11.94 16.40 -13.45
N ILE A 398 -11.51 16.73 -14.69
CA ILE A 398 -12.38 16.82 -15.86
C ILE A 398 -13.03 15.46 -16.18
N GLU A 399 -12.30 14.36 -16.09
CA GLU A 399 -12.82 12.99 -16.24
C GLU A 399 -14.00 12.74 -15.28
N GLY A 400 -13.82 13.11 -13.99
CA GLY A 400 -14.85 12.99 -12.97
C GLY A 400 -16.06 13.90 -13.24
N GLN A 401 -15.84 15.16 -13.61
CA GLN A 401 -16.91 16.10 -13.97
C GLN A 401 -17.73 15.60 -15.17
N TYR A 402 -17.04 15.07 -16.19
CA TYR A 402 -17.70 14.52 -17.37
C TYR A 402 -18.50 13.26 -17.03
N ALA A 403 -17.95 12.36 -16.21
CA ALA A 403 -18.67 11.17 -15.78
C ALA A 403 -19.96 11.51 -15.04
N LEU A 404 -19.94 12.52 -14.18
CA LEU A 404 -21.14 12.98 -13.46
C LEU A 404 -22.18 13.61 -14.39
N LYS A 405 -21.75 14.33 -15.41
CA LYS A 405 -22.63 15.03 -16.35
C LYS A 405 -23.22 14.08 -17.40
N SER A 406 -22.39 13.22 -17.99
CA SER A 406 -22.76 12.35 -19.11
C SER A 406 -23.22 10.95 -18.69
N GLY A 407 -22.82 10.48 -17.49
CA GLY A 407 -22.96 9.09 -17.06
C GLY A 407 -21.88 8.15 -17.63
N GLU A 408 -20.94 8.68 -18.44
CA GLU A 408 -19.86 7.91 -19.07
C GLU A 408 -18.49 8.35 -18.52
N LEU A 409 -17.68 7.41 -18.06
CA LEU A 409 -16.33 7.68 -17.60
C LEU A 409 -15.33 7.46 -18.76
N LEU A 410 -14.74 8.54 -19.24
CA LEU A 410 -13.70 8.53 -20.27
C LEU A 410 -12.32 8.75 -19.68
N SER A 411 -11.30 8.07 -20.22
CA SER A 411 -9.90 8.40 -19.97
C SER A 411 -9.45 9.46 -20.98
N LEU A 412 -9.07 10.63 -20.50
CA LEU A 412 -8.68 11.78 -21.31
C LEU A 412 -7.15 11.94 -21.36
N SER A 413 -6.65 12.67 -22.35
CA SER A 413 -5.22 12.80 -22.65
C SER A 413 -4.54 13.85 -21.77
N GLU A 414 -3.57 13.47 -20.99
CA GLU A 414 -2.62 14.37 -20.33
C GLU A 414 -1.56 14.89 -21.30
N GLN A 415 -1.23 14.10 -22.33
CA GLN A 415 -0.25 14.49 -23.34
C GLN A 415 -0.71 15.71 -24.14
N GLU A 416 -1.99 15.81 -24.40
CA GLU A 416 -2.56 16.97 -25.10
C GLU A 416 -2.23 18.28 -24.36
N LEU A 417 -2.35 18.30 -23.04
CA LEU A 417 -1.96 19.48 -22.24
C LEU A 417 -0.44 19.72 -22.29
N ILE A 418 0.36 18.67 -22.27
CA ILE A 418 1.84 18.81 -22.31
C ILE A 418 2.30 19.45 -23.63
N ASP A 419 1.64 19.13 -24.74
CA ASP A 419 2.05 19.54 -26.08
C ASP A 419 1.32 20.79 -26.59
N CYS A 420 0.08 21.03 -26.14
CA CYS A 420 -0.81 22.04 -26.71
C CYS A 420 -1.13 23.22 -25.78
N ASP A 421 -0.86 23.07 -24.47
CA ASP A 421 -1.02 24.17 -23.52
C ASP A 421 0.17 25.12 -23.60
N ASP A 422 -0.09 26.36 -24.02
CA ASP A 422 0.91 27.42 -24.15
C ASP A 422 0.98 28.33 -22.90
N LEU A 423 0.14 28.06 -21.90
CA LEU A 423 0.12 28.79 -20.62
C LEU A 423 1.08 28.16 -19.60
N ASP A 424 1.31 26.85 -19.71
CA ASP A 424 2.16 26.05 -18.83
C ASP A 424 3.44 25.58 -19.55
N ASN A 425 4.34 24.88 -18.84
CA ASN A 425 5.64 24.50 -19.38
C ASN A 425 5.76 22.98 -19.65
N GLY A 426 4.68 22.28 -19.97
CA GLY A 426 4.67 20.85 -20.22
C GLY A 426 5.34 20.04 -19.11
N CYS A 427 6.39 19.26 -19.40
CA CYS A 427 7.18 18.54 -18.37
C CYS A 427 7.99 19.44 -17.43
N GLY A 428 8.08 20.74 -17.71
CA GLY A 428 8.75 21.74 -16.85
C GLY A 428 7.85 22.23 -15.69
N GLY A 429 6.58 21.87 -15.68
CA GLY A 429 5.62 22.19 -14.64
C GLY A 429 4.53 23.17 -15.09
N GLY A 430 3.48 23.29 -14.29
CA GLY A 430 2.33 24.12 -14.56
C GLY A 430 1.40 24.26 -13.37
N LEU A 431 0.17 24.75 -13.66
CA LEU A 431 -0.92 24.95 -12.71
C LEU A 431 -2.22 24.32 -13.24
N MET A 432 -2.99 23.66 -12.37
CA MET A 432 -4.29 23.09 -12.75
C MET A 432 -5.26 24.17 -13.26
N THR A 433 -5.20 25.37 -12.68
CA THR A 433 -6.04 26.50 -13.10
C THR A 433 -5.69 27.02 -14.50
N GLN A 434 -4.42 26.96 -14.91
CA GLN A 434 -3.99 27.29 -16.28
C GLN A 434 -4.35 26.16 -17.25
N ALA A 435 -4.21 24.89 -16.81
CA ALA A 435 -4.67 23.74 -17.58
C ALA A 435 -6.17 23.86 -17.94
N PHE A 436 -7.03 24.25 -17.00
CA PHE A 436 -8.45 24.49 -17.30
C PHE A 436 -8.64 25.61 -18.32
N GLU A 437 -7.93 26.74 -18.16
CA GLU A 437 -7.95 27.83 -19.14
C GLU A 437 -7.47 27.37 -20.53
N ALA A 438 -6.44 26.52 -20.58
CA ALA A 438 -5.96 25.95 -21.84
C ALA A 438 -7.02 25.05 -22.48
N VAL A 439 -7.69 24.17 -21.73
CA VAL A 439 -8.80 23.33 -22.25
C VAL A 439 -9.95 24.18 -22.79
N GLU A 440 -10.32 25.27 -22.11
CA GLU A 440 -11.30 26.23 -22.63
C GLU A 440 -10.86 26.82 -24.00
N ASN A 441 -9.57 27.21 -24.10
CA ASN A 441 -9.00 27.81 -25.31
C ASN A 441 -8.85 26.79 -26.48
N LEU A 442 -8.49 25.56 -26.19
CA LEU A 442 -8.36 24.46 -27.17
C LEU A 442 -9.74 24.02 -27.69
N GLY A 443 -10.79 24.22 -26.88
CA GLY A 443 -12.18 23.86 -27.18
C GLY A 443 -12.57 22.45 -26.71
N GLY A 444 -11.70 21.76 -26.02
CA GLY A 444 -11.96 20.45 -25.43
C GLY A 444 -10.71 19.57 -25.38
N LEU A 445 -10.91 18.28 -25.07
CA LEU A 445 -9.88 17.25 -24.91
C LEU A 445 -10.19 16.02 -25.74
N GLU A 446 -9.15 15.41 -26.30
CA GLU A 446 -9.17 14.05 -26.87
C GLU A 446 -9.09 12.99 -25.78
N THR A 447 -9.37 11.73 -26.14
CA THR A 447 -9.17 10.61 -25.21
C THR A 447 -7.69 10.24 -25.12
N GLU A 448 -7.32 9.54 -24.05
CA GLU A 448 -5.98 8.95 -23.90
C GLU A 448 -5.62 8.00 -25.05
N SER A 449 -6.61 7.31 -25.64
CA SER A 449 -6.38 6.43 -26.79
C SER A 449 -6.13 7.18 -28.10
N ASP A 450 -6.70 8.37 -28.27
CA ASP A 450 -6.58 9.19 -29.47
C ASP A 450 -5.29 10.03 -29.42
N TYR A 451 -4.85 10.44 -28.23
CA TYR A 451 -3.64 11.22 -27.98
C TYR A 451 -2.86 10.62 -26.78
N PRO A 452 -2.11 9.52 -26.98
CA PRO A 452 -1.49 8.75 -25.90
C PRO A 452 -0.38 9.50 -25.14
N TYR A 453 -0.25 9.18 -23.84
CA TYR A 453 0.78 9.75 -22.98
C TYR A 453 2.19 9.20 -23.26
N GLU A 454 3.17 10.08 -23.47
CA GLU A 454 4.57 9.75 -23.84
C GLU A 454 5.60 10.12 -22.77
N ALA A 455 5.21 10.80 -21.69
CA ALA A 455 6.09 11.29 -20.61
C ALA A 455 7.20 12.26 -21.08
N HIS A 456 7.02 12.93 -22.17
CA HIS A 456 7.88 14.00 -22.71
C HIS A 456 7.06 14.87 -23.66
N ALA A 457 7.48 16.11 -23.90
CA ALA A 457 6.86 16.94 -24.92
C ALA A 457 7.19 16.42 -26.33
N ASP A 458 6.19 16.33 -27.21
CA ASP A 458 6.41 15.89 -28.59
C ASP A 458 7.28 16.92 -29.32
N ARG A 459 8.31 16.44 -30.01
CA ARG A 459 9.20 17.29 -30.85
C ARG A 459 8.48 17.93 -32.00
N LYS A 460 7.34 17.37 -32.43
CA LYS A 460 6.51 17.91 -33.52
C LYS A 460 5.56 18.99 -33.02
N GLY A 461 5.50 19.21 -31.68
CA GLY A 461 4.55 20.10 -31.05
C GLY A 461 3.12 19.54 -31.03
N CYS A 462 2.15 20.43 -30.74
CA CYS A 462 0.74 20.09 -30.64
C CYS A 462 0.20 19.37 -31.89
N GLN A 463 -0.35 18.17 -31.69
CA GLN A 463 -0.95 17.34 -32.75
C GLN A 463 -2.49 17.26 -32.63
N LEU A 464 -3.10 18.22 -31.94
CA LEU A 464 -4.54 18.29 -31.66
C LEU A 464 -5.39 18.14 -32.92
N LYS A 465 -6.38 17.26 -32.86
CA LYS A 465 -7.36 17.02 -33.92
C LYS A 465 -8.73 17.50 -33.48
N LYS A 466 -9.09 18.72 -33.81
CA LYS A 466 -10.38 19.36 -33.38
C LYS A 466 -11.62 18.52 -33.64
N LYS A 467 -11.60 17.57 -34.57
CA LYS A 467 -12.72 16.67 -34.88
C LYS A 467 -12.83 15.49 -33.90
N GLU A 468 -11.78 15.24 -33.14
CA GLU A 468 -11.69 14.11 -32.18
C GLU A 468 -11.91 14.55 -30.74
N LEU A 469 -12.13 15.86 -30.48
CA LEU A 469 -12.46 16.37 -29.15
C LEU A 469 -13.73 15.73 -28.62
N LYS A 470 -13.65 15.21 -27.38
CA LYS A 470 -14.75 14.48 -26.71
C LYS A 470 -15.36 15.27 -25.57
N VAL A 471 -14.53 16.00 -24.80
CA VAL A 471 -14.96 16.67 -23.58
C VAL A 471 -14.52 18.12 -23.61
N SER A 472 -15.46 19.04 -23.45
CA SER A 472 -15.21 20.46 -23.26
C SER A 472 -15.65 20.89 -21.87
N ILE A 473 -15.01 21.92 -21.34
CA ILE A 473 -15.42 22.56 -20.08
C ILE A 473 -15.97 23.95 -20.38
N SER A 474 -16.92 24.40 -19.58
CA SER A 474 -17.56 25.72 -19.76
C SER A 474 -16.82 26.80 -18.97
N LYS A 475 -16.28 26.46 -17.82
CA LYS A 475 -15.52 27.34 -16.93
C LYS A 475 -14.79 26.52 -15.85
N ALA A 476 -13.98 27.22 -15.08
CA ALA A 476 -13.39 26.65 -13.87
C ALA A 476 -13.60 27.57 -12.65
N VAL A 477 -13.53 27.00 -11.45
CA VAL A 477 -13.71 27.71 -10.18
C VAL A 477 -12.63 27.37 -9.19
N ASN A 478 -12.30 28.31 -8.30
CA ASN A 478 -11.58 28.02 -7.07
C ASN A 478 -12.58 27.56 -6.01
N VAL A 479 -12.19 26.60 -5.18
CA VAL A 479 -12.97 26.16 -4.03
C VAL A 479 -12.40 26.81 -2.75
N SER A 480 -13.17 26.79 -1.68
CA SER A 480 -12.79 27.32 -0.38
C SER A 480 -11.45 26.74 0.16
N THR A 481 -10.81 27.44 1.07
CA THR A 481 -9.69 26.92 1.87
C THR A 481 -10.17 26.25 3.17
N ASN A 482 -11.46 26.25 3.47
CA ASN A 482 -12.05 25.52 4.58
C ASN A 482 -12.30 24.06 4.15
N GLU A 483 -11.78 23.11 4.91
CA GLU A 483 -11.88 21.69 4.55
C GLU A 483 -13.31 21.13 4.64
N GLU A 484 -14.20 21.72 5.43
CA GLU A 484 -15.62 21.34 5.44
C GLU A 484 -16.32 21.80 4.16
N ASP A 485 -16.03 23.03 3.69
CA ASP A 485 -16.53 23.52 2.40
C ASP A 485 -16.03 22.64 1.25
N ILE A 486 -14.75 22.24 1.30
CA ILE A 486 -14.13 21.35 0.31
C ILE A 486 -14.86 20.00 0.29
N ALA A 487 -15.17 19.43 1.47
CA ALA A 487 -15.91 18.18 1.56
C ALA A 487 -17.34 18.29 1.01
N GLN A 488 -18.05 19.38 1.31
CA GLN A 488 -19.37 19.68 0.76
C GLN A 488 -19.33 19.78 -0.76
N PHE A 489 -18.36 20.53 -1.29
CA PHE A 489 -18.23 20.71 -2.72
C PHE A 489 -17.84 19.41 -3.43
N LEU A 490 -16.87 18.66 -2.87
CA LEU A 490 -16.47 17.34 -3.38
C LEU A 490 -17.67 16.40 -3.49
N PHE A 491 -18.46 16.29 -2.42
CA PHE A 491 -19.61 15.38 -2.37
C PHE A 491 -20.66 15.70 -3.44
N LYS A 492 -20.89 16.98 -3.70
CA LYS A 492 -21.91 17.44 -4.64
C LYS A 492 -21.45 17.50 -6.09
N HIS A 493 -20.19 17.85 -6.31
CA HIS A 493 -19.69 18.26 -7.61
C HIS A 493 -18.58 17.36 -8.18
N GLY A 494 -18.11 16.36 -7.45
CA GLY A 494 -17.13 15.42 -8.00
C GLY A 494 -15.70 15.63 -7.50
N PRO A 495 -14.73 14.83 -8.03
CA PRO A 495 -13.31 14.94 -7.71
C PRO A 495 -12.76 16.34 -7.88
N LEU A 496 -11.73 16.71 -7.07
CA LEU A 496 -11.16 18.06 -7.05
C LEU A 496 -9.67 18.07 -7.32
N SER A 497 -9.20 19.01 -8.15
CA SER A 497 -7.77 19.27 -8.32
C SER A 497 -7.22 20.05 -7.13
N VAL A 498 -6.12 19.54 -6.52
CA VAL A 498 -5.49 20.20 -5.37
C VAL A 498 -3.96 20.24 -5.48
N GLY A 499 -3.38 21.28 -4.91
CA GLY A 499 -1.95 21.38 -4.71
C GLY A 499 -1.54 20.87 -3.33
N VAL A 500 -0.46 20.09 -3.24
CA VAL A 500 0.09 19.61 -1.97
C VAL A 500 1.61 19.77 -1.91
N ASN A 501 2.15 19.75 -0.70
CA ASN A 501 3.58 19.55 -0.47
C ASN A 501 3.87 18.05 -0.47
N ALA A 502 4.64 17.55 -1.43
CA ALA A 502 4.90 16.12 -1.60
C ALA A 502 6.13 15.61 -0.84
N ASN A 503 6.67 16.36 0.12
CA ASN A 503 7.92 15.99 0.81
C ASN A 503 7.81 14.64 1.57
N ALA A 504 6.67 14.38 2.18
CA ALA A 504 6.38 13.10 2.87
C ALA A 504 6.01 11.98 1.87
N MET A 505 5.34 12.33 0.77
CA MET A 505 4.86 11.39 -0.23
C MET A 505 5.97 10.59 -0.91
N GLN A 506 7.21 11.14 -1.02
CA GLN A 506 8.37 10.42 -1.57
C GLN A 506 8.58 9.05 -0.91
N PHE A 507 8.25 8.91 0.36
CA PHE A 507 8.51 7.71 1.18
C PHE A 507 7.25 7.05 1.73
N TYR A 508 6.08 7.52 1.33
CA TYR A 508 4.81 7.00 1.84
C TYR A 508 4.51 5.60 1.31
N MET A 509 4.12 4.70 2.21
CA MET A 509 3.77 3.32 1.92
C MET A 509 2.31 2.98 2.26
N GLY A 510 1.69 3.71 3.19
CA GLY A 510 0.31 3.45 3.60
C GLY A 510 -0.07 4.14 4.90
N GLY A 511 -1.32 3.97 5.34
CA GLY A 511 -1.88 4.62 6.54
C GLY A 511 -2.31 6.07 6.31
N VAL A 512 -2.91 6.71 7.32
CA VAL A 512 -3.29 8.13 7.27
C VAL A 512 -2.09 8.98 7.63
N SER A 513 -1.57 9.75 6.67
CA SER A 513 -0.40 10.61 6.84
C SER A 513 -0.79 11.93 7.49
N HIS A 514 -0.15 12.26 8.59
CA HIS A 514 -0.30 13.51 9.32
C HIS A 514 1.09 14.02 9.78
N PRO A 515 1.98 14.37 8.85
CA PRO A 515 3.31 14.83 9.19
C PRO A 515 3.26 16.22 9.81
N ILE A 516 4.14 16.49 10.76
CA ILE A 516 4.25 17.85 11.33
C ILE A 516 4.56 18.91 10.24
N HIS A 517 4.07 20.12 10.39
CA HIS A 517 4.24 21.20 9.41
C HIS A 517 5.71 21.52 9.08
N ALA A 518 6.65 21.26 10.00
CA ALA A 518 8.09 21.42 9.73
C ALA A 518 8.61 20.47 8.65
N LEU A 519 7.99 19.30 8.49
CA LEU A 519 8.35 18.28 7.49
C LEU A 519 7.47 18.35 6.24
N CYS A 520 6.28 18.95 6.34
CA CYS A 520 5.33 19.10 5.24
C CYS A 520 4.64 20.47 5.28
N SER A 521 5.40 21.53 4.95
CA SER A 521 4.91 22.91 5.06
C SER A 521 3.73 23.17 4.11
N PRO A 522 2.59 23.68 4.61
CA PRO A 522 1.43 24.02 3.79
C PRO A 522 1.68 25.20 2.83
N LYS A 523 2.77 25.96 3.04
CA LYS A 523 3.16 27.10 2.19
C LYS A 523 4.04 26.71 1.00
N SER A 524 4.45 25.45 0.89
CA SER A 524 5.42 25.02 -0.11
C SER A 524 4.83 23.92 -0.98
N LEU A 525 3.77 24.26 -1.71
CA LEU A 525 3.12 23.35 -2.65
C LEU A 525 4.03 23.08 -3.84
N ASP A 526 4.19 21.81 -4.24
CA ASP A 526 5.07 21.42 -5.33
C ASP A 526 4.54 20.23 -6.16
N HIS A 527 3.33 19.74 -5.83
CA HIS A 527 2.71 18.60 -6.51
C HIS A 527 1.20 18.79 -6.70
N GLY A 528 0.70 18.53 -7.91
CA GLY A 528 -0.72 18.51 -8.24
C GLY A 528 -1.28 17.10 -8.12
N VAL A 529 -2.39 16.94 -7.40
CA VAL A 529 -3.08 15.66 -7.17
C VAL A 529 -4.59 15.86 -7.19
N THR A 530 -5.37 14.78 -7.10
CA THR A 530 -6.82 14.85 -7.15
C THR A 530 -7.45 14.25 -5.90
N VAL A 531 -8.21 15.03 -5.14
CA VAL A 531 -9.03 14.52 -4.04
C VAL A 531 -10.26 13.85 -4.65
N VAL A 532 -10.47 12.58 -4.33
CA VAL A 532 -11.56 11.76 -4.85
C VAL A 532 -12.55 11.32 -3.79
N GLY A 533 -12.21 11.50 -2.52
CA GLY A 533 -13.06 11.08 -1.41
C GLY A 533 -12.51 11.54 -0.07
N TYR A 534 -13.25 11.22 0.96
CA TYR A 534 -12.86 11.43 2.35
C TYR A 534 -13.46 10.34 3.24
N GLY A 535 -12.91 10.17 4.43
CA GLY A 535 -13.43 9.20 5.40
C GLY A 535 -12.89 9.46 6.78
N VAL A 536 -13.26 8.57 7.71
CA VAL A 536 -12.78 8.57 9.08
C VAL A 536 -12.28 7.18 9.44
N HIS A 537 -11.00 7.03 9.63
CA HIS A 537 -10.44 5.78 10.11
C HIS A 537 -10.64 5.69 11.63
N LYS A 538 -11.56 4.81 12.06
CA LYS A 538 -11.89 4.59 13.48
C LYS A 538 -11.04 3.45 14.03
N TYR A 539 -10.12 3.77 14.93
CA TYR A 539 -9.35 2.79 15.71
C TYR A 539 -10.12 2.48 16.98
N SER A 540 -11.02 1.48 16.94
CA SER A 540 -11.96 1.16 18.04
C SER A 540 -11.26 0.91 19.37
N TYR A 541 -10.06 0.33 19.34
CA TYR A 541 -9.25 0.02 20.53
C TYR A 541 -8.43 1.22 21.04
N LEU A 542 -8.23 2.27 20.22
CA LEU A 542 -7.55 3.51 20.62
C LEU A 542 -8.55 4.61 21.02
N ASN A 543 -9.83 4.41 20.73
CA ASN A 543 -10.85 5.45 20.77
C ASN A 543 -10.42 6.73 20.01
N VAL A 544 -9.63 6.53 18.93
CA VAL A 544 -9.12 7.59 18.07
C VAL A 544 -9.79 7.48 16.72
N SER A 545 -10.27 8.61 16.23
CA SER A 545 -10.80 8.76 14.88
C SER A 545 -9.89 9.70 14.11
N LEU A 546 -9.38 9.24 12.97
CA LEU A 546 -8.53 10.03 12.08
C LEU A 546 -9.30 10.32 10.81
N PRO A 547 -9.84 11.53 10.65
CA PRO A 547 -10.42 11.94 9.38
C PRO A 547 -9.32 12.10 8.32
N PHE A 548 -9.63 11.73 7.08
CA PHE A 548 -8.67 11.76 5.99
C PHE A 548 -9.31 12.13 4.66
N TRP A 549 -8.47 12.63 3.75
CA TRP A 549 -8.73 12.75 2.33
C TRP A 549 -8.19 11.53 1.59
N THR A 550 -8.98 10.99 0.65
CA THR A 550 -8.51 10.02 -0.34
C THR A 550 -8.02 10.78 -1.56
N ILE A 551 -6.72 10.70 -1.82
CA ILE A 551 -6.05 11.45 -2.86
C ILE A 551 -5.55 10.50 -3.94
N LYS A 552 -6.01 10.66 -5.18
CA LYS A 552 -5.49 9.99 -6.37
C LYS A 552 -4.18 10.65 -6.78
N ASN A 553 -3.11 9.85 -6.88
CA ASN A 553 -1.81 10.30 -7.34
C ASN A 553 -1.53 9.80 -8.78
N SER A 554 -0.43 10.26 -9.36
CA SER A 554 -0.01 9.99 -10.75
C SER A 554 1.35 9.28 -10.82
N TRP A 555 1.68 8.40 -9.88
CA TRP A 555 2.95 7.65 -9.85
C TRP A 555 2.78 6.13 -10.02
N GLY A 556 1.65 5.72 -10.64
CA GLY A 556 1.29 4.33 -10.86
C GLY A 556 0.66 3.67 -9.63
N ASP A 557 0.03 2.53 -9.84
CA ASP A 557 -0.72 1.76 -8.86
C ASP A 557 0.14 1.05 -7.79
N LYS A 558 1.46 0.90 -8.06
CA LYS A 558 2.41 0.28 -7.13
C LYS A 558 2.92 1.22 -6.03
N TRP A 559 2.62 2.51 -6.13
CA TRP A 559 2.98 3.50 -5.11
C TRP A 559 1.84 3.68 -4.10
N GLY A 560 2.18 3.87 -2.82
CA GLY A 560 1.20 4.14 -1.77
C GLY A 560 0.16 3.02 -1.61
N ILE A 561 -1.10 3.38 -1.41
CA ILE A 561 -2.23 2.44 -1.32
C ILE A 561 -2.84 2.30 -2.72
N GLN A 562 -2.31 1.41 -3.55
CA GLN A 562 -2.76 1.20 -4.93
C GLN A 562 -2.80 2.51 -5.76
N GLY A 563 -1.78 3.37 -5.57
CA GLY A 563 -1.67 4.66 -6.24
C GLY A 563 -2.36 5.82 -5.51
N TYR A 564 -2.95 5.57 -4.34
CA TYR A 564 -3.62 6.58 -3.53
C TYR A 564 -2.80 6.96 -2.29
N TYR A 565 -3.05 8.19 -1.82
CA TYR A 565 -2.49 8.77 -0.61
C TYR A 565 -3.62 9.13 0.35
N LEU A 566 -3.57 8.67 1.59
CA LEU A 566 -4.49 9.11 2.63
C LEU A 566 -3.81 10.22 3.44
N LEU A 567 -4.38 11.40 3.41
CA LEU A 567 -3.85 12.59 4.10
C LEU A 567 -4.84 13.04 5.17
N TYR A 568 -4.35 13.32 6.37
CA TYR A 568 -5.18 13.82 7.46
C TYR A 568 -6.00 15.06 7.02
N ARG A 569 -7.29 15.06 7.38
CA ARG A 569 -8.27 16.12 7.11
C ARG A 569 -8.59 16.87 8.40
N GLY A 570 -8.47 18.21 8.40
CA GLY A 570 -8.93 19.05 9.50
C GLY A 570 -7.97 20.16 9.93
N ASP A 571 -6.70 20.15 9.45
CA ASP A 571 -5.72 21.19 9.80
C ASP A 571 -4.93 21.75 8.61
N GLY A 572 -5.36 21.43 7.38
CA GLY A 572 -4.66 21.82 6.16
C GLY A 572 -3.32 21.12 5.98
N SER A 573 -3.21 19.87 6.45
CA SER A 573 -2.00 19.07 6.34
C SER A 573 -1.39 19.12 4.95
N CYS A 574 -0.08 19.36 4.86
CA CYS A 574 0.68 19.51 3.62
C CYS A 574 0.11 20.56 2.63
N GLY A 575 -0.80 21.43 3.08
CA GLY A 575 -1.40 22.50 2.29
C GLY A 575 -2.50 22.07 1.33
N VAL A 576 -3.12 20.91 1.55
CA VAL A 576 -4.16 20.33 0.69
C VAL A 576 -5.34 21.27 0.42
N ASN A 577 -5.61 22.19 1.35
CA ASN A 577 -6.67 23.19 1.27
C ASN A 577 -6.23 24.55 0.71
N GLN A 578 -4.95 24.72 0.32
CA GLN A 578 -4.44 26.04 -0.09
C GLN A 578 -4.65 26.34 -1.58
N MET A 579 -4.79 25.32 -2.40
CA MET A 579 -5.01 25.43 -3.84
C MET A 579 -5.98 24.33 -4.27
N VAL A 580 -7.26 24.65 -4.28
CA VAL A 580 -8.35 23.73 -4.62
C VAL A 580 -9.16 24.33 -5.76
N SER A 581 -9.34 23.57 -6.83
CA SER A 581 -10.07 24.04 -8.02
C SER A 581 -10.81 22.91 -8.72
N SER A 582 -11.81 23.27 -9.52
CA SER A 582 -12.59 22.34 -10.33
C SER A 582 -12.99 22.96 -11.65
N ALA A 583 -12.96 22.15 -12.70
CA ALA A 583 -13.67 22.45 -13.95
C ALA A 583 -15.18 22.31 -13.74
N ILE A 584 -15.95 22.98 -14.57
CA ILE A 584 -17.41 22.89 -14.66
C ILE A 584 -17.77 22.48 -16.08
N ILE A 585 -18.65 21.50 -16.22
CA ILE A 585 -19.22 21.03 -17.50
C ILE A 585 -20.71 21.27 -17.46
N ASP A 586 -21.19 22.18 -18.37
CA ASP A 586 -22.60 22.56 -18.47
C ASP A 586 -23.46 21.55 -19.24
#